data_637e42c8b5c917d0e89bcdd5f205e7ec
#
_entry.id   637e42c8b5c917d0e89bcdd5f205e7ec
#
_cell.length_a   1.000
_cell.length_b   1.000
_cell.length_c   1.000
_cell.angle_alpha   90.00
_cell.angle_beta   90.00
_cell.angle_gamma   90.00
#
_symmetry.space_group_name_H-M   'P 1'
#
loop_
_entity.id
_entity.type
_entity.pdbx_description
1 polymer ?
#
loop_
_entity_poly.entity_id
_entity_poly.type
_entity_poly.pdbx_seq_one_letter_code
_entity_poly.pdbx_strand_id
1 'polypeptide(L)'
;MGRVTRPVQRLIIIALALVLMVPIGAMGLGRLLGPSPEEQAAEQTAENPDDRPTADPAEQPPRPDLPRPEEPAGLTEQSAEGAEATLTYLLESYDYMMSSGDVSVWENSVDPNCQVCVRFLDNAEVLAEQDGYLVDGAFEVHSTSFSGTGEPPATGTVAADFTQEPSLLVDDPHLQALPLGEESGQLIATVAWDGERWRVTDMSIAP
;
A
#
# COMPACT_ATOMS: atom_id res chain seq x y z
N MET A 1 -9.16 -9.67 -26.30
CA MET A 1 -8.52 -8.70 -25.44
C MET A 1 -9.51 -7.55 -25.25
N GLY A 2 -10.27 -7.57 -24.16
CA GLY A 2 -11.25 -6.53 -23.85
C GLY A 2 -10.52 -5.40 -23.11
N ARG A 3 -10.55 -4.18 -23.65
CA ARG A 3 -10.13 -2.99 -22.92
C ARG A 3 -11.06 -2.82 -21.73
N VAL A 4 -10.53 -2.98 -20.52
CA VAL A 4 -11.23 -2.58 -19.29
C VAL A 4 -11.47 -1.07 -19.39
N THR A 5 -12.72 -0.66 -19.26
CA THR A 5 -13.11 0.74 -19.39
C THR A 5 -12.52 1.54 -18.22
N ARG A 6 -11.99 2.74 -18.50
CA ARG A 6 -11.35 3.64 -17.53
C ARG A 6 -12.05 3.77 -16.16
N PRO A 7 -13.40 3.84 -16.06
CA PRO A 7 -14.10 3.92 -14.77
C PRO A 7 -13.92 2.66 -13.89
N VAL A 8 -13.81 1.48 -14.50
CA VAL A 8 -13.62 0.22 -13.75
C VAL A 8 -12.20 0.11 -13.18
N GLN A 9 -11.21 0.62 -13.91
CA GLN A 9 -9.82 0.70 -13.44
C GLN A 9 -9.67 1.64 -12.23
N ARG A 10 -10.31 2.81 -12.29
CA ARG A 10 -10.32 3.80 -11.18
C ARG A 10 -10.96 3.23 -9.91
N LEU A 11 -12.06 2.51 -10.05
CA LEU A 11 -12.72 1.82 -8.93
C LEU A 11 -11.83 0.76 -8.25
N ILE A 12 -10.95 0.11 -9.00
CA ILE A 12 -10.04 -0.90 -8.45
C ILE A 12 -8.93 -0.24 -7.62
N ILE A 13 -8.38 0.89 -8.06
CA ILE A 13 -7.32 1.62 -7.33
C ILE A 13 -7.85 2.12 -5.99
N ILE A 14 -9.05 2.70 -5.98
CA ILE A 14 -9.67 3.26 -4.77
C ILE A 14 -10.15 2.16 -3.83
N ALA A 15 -10.71 1.07 -4.35
CA ALA A 15 -11.13 -0.06 -3.52
C ALA A 15 -9.95 -0.73 -2.80
N LEU A 16 -8.73 -0.63 -3.33
CA LEU A 16 -7.54 -1.23 -2.72
C LEU A 16 -6.86 -0.33 -1.68
N ALA A 17 -6.92 0.99 -1.85
CA ALA A 17 -6.57 1.94 -0.79
C ALA A 17 -7.52 1.79 0.42
N LEU A 18 -8.82 1.52 0.16
CA LEU A 18 -9.84 1.30 1.20
C LEU A 18 -9.76 -0.09 1.88
N VAL A 19 -9.19 -1.11 1.25
CA VAL A 19 -9.03 -2.44 1.88
C VAL A 19 -7.97 -2.42 3.00
N LEU A 20 -7.02 -1.49 2.95
CA LEU A 20 -6.09 -1.23 4.07
C LEU A 20 -6.71 -0.31 5.14
N MET A 21 -7.86 0.33 4.86
CA MET A 21 -8.56 1.25 5.74
C MET A 21 -9.85 0.66 6.33
N VAL A 22 -9.83 -0.57 6.83
CA VAL A 22 -10.95 -1.06 7.67
C VAL A 22 -10.72 -0.55 9.09
N PRO A 23 -11.45 0.48 9.57
CA PRO A 23 -11.36 0.88 10.96
C PRO A 23 -11.92 -0.26 11.83
N ILE A 24 -11.05 -0.91 12.59
CA ILE A 24 -11.46 -1.80 13.68
C ILE A 24 -11.94 -0.92 14.83
N GLY A 25 -13.18 -0.44 14.71
CA GLY A 25 -13.79 0.37 15.74
C GLY A 25 -15.30 0.18 15.83
N ALA A 26 -15.73 -0.43 16.92
CA ALA A 26 -17.12 -0.50 17.41
C ALA A 26 -18.03 -1.58 16.83
N MET A 27 -17.88 -2.81 17.31
CA MET A 27 -19.02 -3.69 17.47
C MET A 27 -19.89 -3.17 18.61
N GLY A 28 -20.69 -2.14 18.35
CA GLY A 28 -21.77 -1.65 19.21
C GLY A 28 -23.09 -2.24 18.74
N LEU A 29 -23.90 -2.65 19.72
CA LEU A 29 -25.24 -3.24 19.61
C LEU A 29 -26.29 -2.35 18.88
N GLY A 30 -26.02 -1.91 17.65
CA GLY A 30 -26.92 -1.06 16.86
C GLY A 30 -27.60 -1.73 15.65
N ARG A 31 -27.49 -3.05 15.48
CA ARG A 31 -27.95 -3.78 14.28
C ARG A 31 -29.44 -4.09 14.20
N LEU A 32 -30.30 -3.40 14.93
CA LEU A 32 -31.76 -3.61 14.86
C LEU A 32 -32.54 -2.49 14.15
N LEU A 33 -31.89 -1.40 13.78
CA LEU A 33 -32.48 -0.35 12.96
C LEU A 33 -31.46 -0.10 11.83
N GLY A 34 -31.78 -0.46 10.59
CA GLY A 34 -30.91 -0.21 9.44
C GLY A 34 -30.55 1.27 9.30
N PRO A 35 -29.44 1.61 8.62
CA PRO A 35 -29.01 2.98 8.43
C PRO A 35 -30.13 3.79 7.76
N SER A 36 -30.26 5.06 8.16
CA SER A 36 -31.24 5.96 7.55
C SER A 36 -30.91 6.23 6.09
N PRO A 37 -31.91 6.55 5.25
CA PRO A 37 -31.64 6.90 3.83
C PRO A 37 -30.66 8.05 3.65
N GLU A 38 -30.53 8.95 4.64
CA GLU A 38 -29.56 10.05 4.63
C GLU A 38 -28.12 9.60 4.93
N GLU A 39 -27.94 8.60 5.84
CA GLU A 39 -26.62 8.00 6.09
C GLU A 39 -26.15 7.15 4.90
N GLN A 40 -27.04 6.43 4.24
CA GLN A 40 -26.71 5.70 3.02
C GLN A 40 -26.37 6.63 1.85
N ALA A 41 -27.03 7.77 1.75
CA ALA A 41 -26.71 8.79 0.74
C ALA A 41 -25.35 9.48 1.02
N ALA A 42 -25.01 9.70 2.30
CA ALA A 42 -23.72 10.27 2.69
C ALA A 42 -22.57 9.29 2.45
N GLU A 43 -22.72 8.00 2.76
CA GLU A 43 -21.73 6.95 2.44
C GLU A 43 -21.58 6.78 0.92
N GLN A 44 -22.67 6.77 0.14
CA GLN A 44 -22.61 6.66 -1.32
C GLN A 44 -22.00 7.89 -1.99
N THR A 45 -22.14 9.09 -1.38
CA THR A 45 -21.54 10.31 -1.92
C THR A 45 -20.04 10.38 -1.64
N ALA A 46 -19.55 9.72 -0.57
CA ALA A 46 -18.13 9.65 -0.25
C ALA A 46 -17.35 8.60 -1.07
N GLU A 47 -18.05 7.69 -1.76
CA GLU A 47 -17.44 6.55 -2.46
C GLU A 47 -17.38 6.69 -4.00
N ASN A 48 -17.80 7.82 -4.59
CA ASN A 48 -17.68 8.00 -6.03
C ASN A 48 -16.61 9.05 -6.37
N PRO A 49 -15.37 8.61 -6.68
CA PRO A 49 -14.27 9.52 -6.99
C PRO A 49 -14.51 10.36 -8.25
N ASP A 50 -15.43 9.94 -9.11
CA ASP A 50 -15.78 10.71 -10.32
C ASP A 50 -16.64 11.95 -10.02
N ASP A 51 -17.17 12.09 -8.78
CA ASP A 51 -17.90 13.27 -8.32
C ASP A 51 -16.98 14.35 -7.71
N ARG A 52 -15.67 14.12 -7.68
CA ARG A 52 -14.70 15.13 -7.20
C ARG A 52 -14.71 16.35 -8.13
N PRO A 53 -14.48 17.57 -7.57
CA PRO A 53 -14.30 18.76 -8.37
C PRO A 53 -13.16 18.62 -9.39
N THR A 54 -13.33 19.22 -10.55
CA THR A 54 -12.23 19.33 -11.52
C THR A 54 -11.14 20.24 -10.98
N ALA A 55 -9.89 19.92 -11.30
CA ALA A 55 -8.72 20.71 -10.95
C ALA A 55 -7.91 21.05 -12.22
N ASP A 56 -7.17 22.16 -12.17
CA ASP A 56 -6.17 22.46 -13.19
C ASP A 56 -4.92 21.60 -12.89
N PRO A 57 -4.44 20.78 -13.83
CA PRO A 57 -3.20 20.01 -13.63
C PRO A 57 -1.99 20.85 -13.21
N ALA A 58 -1.95 22.12 -13.59
CA ALA A 58 -0.87 23.03 -13.20
C ALA A 58 -0.96 23.48 -11.72
N GLU A 59 -2.12 23.31 -11.08
CA GLU A 59 -2.37 23.68 -9.68
C GLU A 59 -2.28 22.45 -8.75
N GLN A 60 -2.08 21.25 -9.29
CA GLN A 60 -1.88 20.05 -8.48
C GLN A 60 -0.59 20.15 -7.64
N PRO A 61 -0.55 19.50 -6.47
CA PRO A 61 0.70 19.33 -5.75
C PRO A 61 1.78 18.77 -6.68
N PRO A 62 3.01 19.28 -6.69
CA PRO A 62 4.04 18.76 -7.56
C PRO A 62 4.38 17.31 -7.21
N ARG A 63 4.62 16.48 -8.25
CA ARG A 63 5.14 15.12 -8.05
C ARG A 63 6.43 15.17 -7.26
N PRO A 64 6.57 14.43 -6.15
CA PRO A 64 7.81 14.37 -5.39
C PRO A 64 8.97 13.81 -6.22
N ASP A 65 10.15 14.42 -6.09
CA ASP A 65 11.41 13.91 -6.66
C ASP A 65 12.18 13.17 -5.54
N LEU A 66 11.68 11.97 -5.20
CA LEU A 66 12.28 11.15 -4.16
C LEU A 66 13.48 10.37 -4.72
N PRO A 67 14.60 10.33 -4.00
CA PRO A 67 15.71 9.46 -4.40
C PRO A 67 15.30 7.99 -4.25
N ARG A 68 15.85 7.14 -5.15
CA ARG A 68 15.67 5.69 -5.00
C ARG A 68 16.25 5.25 -3.65
N PRO A 69 15.48 4.49 -2.84
CA PRO A 69 15.96 3.98 -1.55
C PRO A 69 17.19 3.08 -1.72
N GLU A 70 18.18 3.23 -0.84
CA GLU A 70 19.36 2.38 -0.82
C GLU A 70 19.03 1.02 -0.21
N GLU A 71 19.46 -0.07 -0.87
CA GLU A 71 19.26 -1.42 -0.33
C GLU A 71 20.08 -1.62 0.96
N PRO A 72 19.45 -1.97 2.10
CA PRO A 72 20.17 -2.34 3.31
C PRO A 72 21.05 -3.58 3.09
N ALA A 73 22.25 -3.60 3.66
CA ALA A 73 23.17 -4.73 3.53
C ALA A 73 22.57 -6.06 4.02
N GLY A 74 21.66 -6.03 5.01
CA GLY A 74 20.99 -7.20 5.57
C GLY A 74 20.07 -7.96 4.63
N LEU A 75 19.63 -7.37 3.50
CA LEU A 75 18.68 -8.03 2.58
C LEU A 75 19.20 -9.34 1.98
N THR A 76 20.53 -9.51 1.90
CA THR A 76 21.20 -10.71 1.38
C THR A 76 21.70 -11.65 2.48
N GLU A 77 21.28 -11.45 3.73
CA GLU A 77 21.64 -12.27 4.86
C GLU A 77 20.50 -13.22 5.22
N GLN A 78 20.80 -14.52 5.26
CA GLN A 78 19.84 -15.54 5.71
C GLN A 78 19.78 -15.55 7.24
N SER A 79 19.19 -14.50 7.81
CA SER A 79 19.05 -14.30 9.25
C SER A 79 17.68 -13.72 9.59
N ALA A 80 17.33 -13.66 10.88
CA ALA A 80 16.13 -12.98 11.36
C ALA A 80 16.17 -11.50 11.02
N GLU A 81 17.33 -10.87 11.24
CA GLU A 81 17.58 -9.46 10.95
C GLU A 81 17.44 -9.16 9.45
N GLY A 82 17.88 -10.10 8.58
CA GLY A 82 17.70 -9.97 7.13
C GLY A 82 16.24 -10.02 6.70
N ALA A 83 15.45 -10.91 7.32
CA ALA A 83 14.01 -10.99 7.08
C ALA A 83 13.29 -9.71 7.54
N GLU A 84 13.63 -9.19 8.71
CA GLU A 84 13.09 -7.94 9.25
C GLU A 84 13.48 -6.72 8.38
N ALA A 85 14.75 -6.64 7.97
CA ALA A 85 15.23 -5.60 7.07
C ALA A 85 14.50 -5.61 5.72
N THR A 86 14.13 -6.80 5.21
CA THR A 86 13.37 -6.92 3.96
C THR A 86 11.99 -6.28 4.08
N LEU A 87 11.25 -6.55 5.16
CA LEU A 87 9.93 -5.94 5.35
C LEU A 87 10.03 -4.44 5.60
N THR A 88 10.99 -4.00 6.42
CA THR A 88 11.24 -2.57 6.66
C THR A 88 11.51 -1.83 5.36
N TYR A 89 12.45 -2.34 4.56
CA TYR A 89 12.81 -1.76 3.27
C TYR A 89 11.64 -1.70 2.29
N LEU A 90 10.81 -2.75 2.26
CA LEU A 90 9.61 -2.79 1.46
C LEU A 90 8.65 -1.66 1.85
N LEU A 91 8.34 -1.51 3.14
CA LEU A 91 7.42 -0.47 3.62
C LEU A 91 7.96 0.94 3.39
N GLU A 92 9.22 1.19 3.77
CA GLU A 92 9.87 2.50 3.64
C GLU A 92 10.10 2.93 2.19
N SER A 93 10.03 2.00 1.22
CA SER A 93 10.12 2.30 -0.22
C SER A 93 8.77 2.51 -0.90
N TYR A 94 7.67 2.46 -0.16
CA TYR A 94 6.31 2.56 -0.71
C TYR A 94 6.03 3.92 -1.35
N ASP A 95 6.33 5.01 -0.65
CA ASP A 95 6.14 6.37 -1.13
C ASP A 95 6.97 6.65 -2.41
N TYR A 96 8.23 6.16 -2.46
CA TYR A 96 9.05 6.20 -3.65
C TYR A 96 8.37 5.48 -4.83
N MET A 97 7.92 4.24 -4.64
CA MET A 97 7.26 3.46 -5.67
C MET A 97 5.99 4.17 -6.19
N MET A 98 5.13 4.64 -5.29
CA MET A 98 3.86 5.28 -5.64
C MET A 98 4.04 6.68 -6.25
N SER A 99 5.14 7.37 -5.94
CA SER A 99 5.44 8.69 -6.48
C SER A 99 6.16 8.62 -7.82
N SER A 100 7.13 7.72 -7.97
CA SER A 100 7.97 7.62 -9.17
C SER A 100 7.41 6.69 -10.24
N GLY A 101 6.61 5.67 -9.86
CA GLY A 101 6.22 4.56 -10.72
C GLY A 101 7.31 3.50 -10.90
N ASP A 102 8.47 3.63 -10.24
CA ASP A 102 9.52 2.61 -10.27
C ASP A 102 9.20 1.47 -9.30
N VAL A 103 8.62 0.41 -9.82
CA VAL A 103 8.22 -0.78 -9.06
C VAL A 103 9.37 -1.72 -8.72
N SER A 104 10.57 -1.49 -9.27
CA SER A 104 11.69 -2.45 -9.21
C SER A 104 12.18 -2.78 -7.80
N VAL A 105 12.05 -1.85 -6.85
CA VAL A 105 12.37 -2.09 -5.43
C VAL A 105 11.45 -3.17 -4.86
N TRP A 106 10.15 -3.03 -5.11
CA TRP A 106 9.13 -3.98 -4.65
C TRP A 106 9.23 -5.32 -5.36
N GLU A 107 9.38 -5.35 -6.69
CA GLU A 107 9.58 -6.58 -7.47
C GLU A 107 10.75 -7.42 -6.95
N ASN A 108 11.84 -6.75 -6.52
CA ASN A 108 13.01 -7.41 -5.96
C ASN A 108 12.82 -7.92 -4.53
N SER A 109 11.77 -7.51 -3.84
CA SER A 109 11.51 -7.82 -2.42
C SER A 109 10.33 -8.76 -2.20
N VAL A 110 9.50 -8.99 -3.23
CA VAL A 110 8.30 -9.82 -3.12
C VAL A 110 8.36 -11.07 -3.98
N ASP A 111 7.63 -12.10 -3.60
CA ASP A 111 7.41 -13.28 -4.44
C ASP A 111 6.34 -12.97 -5.50
N PRO A 112 6.53 -13.33 -6.76
CA PRO A 112 5.56 -13.07 -7.82
C PRO A 112 4.21 -13.79 -7.62
N ASN A 113 4.12 -14.74 -6.71
CA ASN A 113 2.86 -15.39 -6.34
C ASN A 113 2.16 -14.72 -5.14
N CYS A 114 2.77 -13.72 -4.51
CA CYS A 114 2.15 -12.91 -3.47
C CYS A 114 1.04 -12.05 -4.07
N GLN A 115 -0.21 -12.50 -3.99
CA GLN A 115 -1.34 -11.83 -4.64
C GLN A 115 -1.58 -10.40 -4.13
N VAL A 116 -1.36 -10.17 -2.85
CA VAL A 116 -1.50 -8.83 -2.26
C VAL A 116 -0.34 -7.93 -2.70
N CYS A 117 0.88 -8.46 -2.74
CA CYS A 117 2.06 -7.70 -3.18
C CYS A 117 1.94 -7.28 -4.65
N VAL A 118 1.53 -8.21 -5.52
CA VAL A 118 1.31 -7.94 -6.96
C VAL A 118 0.28 -6.83 -7.18
N ARG A 119 -0.78 -6.78 -6.34
CA ARG A 119 -1.75 -5.68 -6.43
C ARG A 119 -1.16 -4.31 -6.13
N PHE A 120 -0.19 -4.22 -5.23
CA PHE A 120 0.52 -2.95 -4.97
C PHE A 120 1.37 -2.55 -6.18
N LEU A 121 2.06 -3.51 -6.80
CA LEU A 121 2.81 -3.28 -8.05
C LEU A 121 1.89 -2.80 -9.17
N ASP A 122 0.82 -3.55 -9.45
CA ASP A 122 -0.18 -3.20 -10.47
C ASP A 122 -0.77 -1.81 -10.23
N ASN A 123 -1.04 -1.45 -8.96
CA ASN A 123 -1.57 -0.13 -8.62
C ASN A 123 -0.57 0.99 -8.91
N ALA A 124 0.70 0.81 -8.58
CA ALA A 124 1.74 1.79 -8.85
C ALA A 124 1.94 1.98 -10.36
N GLU A 125 1.95 0.89 -11.13
CA GLU A 125 2.04 0.94 -12.60
C GLU A 125 0.84 1.65 -13.22
N VAL A 126 -0.38 1.29 -12.82
CA VAL A 126 -1.62 1.92 -13.32
C VAL A 126 -1.67 3.40 -12.96
N LEU A 127 -1.23 3.75 -11.75
CA LEU A 127 -1.15 5.15 -11.31
C LEU A 127 -0.19 5.93 -12.21
N ALA A 128 1.01 5.40 -12.44
CA ALA A 128 2.02 6.02 -13.30
C ALA A 128 1.57 6.14 -14.76
N GLU A 129 0.88 5.13 -15.31
CA GLU A 129 0.30 5.16 -16.68
C GLU A 129 -0.75 6.27 -16.88
N GLN A 130 -1.36 6.73 -15.79
CA GLN A 130 -2.37 7.79 -15.78
C GLN A 130 -1.78 9.17 -15.43
N ASP A 131 -0.44 9.31 -15.42
CA ASP A 131 0.28 10.48 -14.92
C ASP A 131 -0.04 10.80 -13.45
N GLY A 132 -0.57 9.81 -12.70
CA GLY A 132 -0.86 9.93 -11.28
C GLY A 132 0.38 9.66 -10.41
N TYR A 133 0.29 10.03 -9.15
CA TYR A 133 1.35 9.88 -8.14
C TYR A 133 0.82 10.10 -6.73
N LEU A 134 1.60 9.66 -5.75
CA LEU A 134 1.39 9.94 -4.34
C LEU A 134 2.31 11.08 -3.89
N VAL A 135 1.78 11.98 -3.05
CA VAL A 135 2.55 13.02 -2.36
C VAL A 135 2.53 12.70 -0.88
N ASP A 136 3.68 12.62 -0.26
CA ASP A 136 3.88 12.16 1.12
C ASP A 136 3.42 10.69 1.32
N GLY A 137 3.08 10.28 2.55
CA GLY A 137 2.62 8.92 2.84
C GLY A 137 3.75 7.94 3.12
N ALA A 138 4.91 8.44 3.58
CA ALA A 138 6.01 7.62 4.02
C ALA A 138 5.60 6.70 5.18
N PHE A 139 6.12 5.49 5.19
CA PHE A 139 5.99 4.58 6.33
C PHE A 139 7.13 4.80 7.31
N GLU A 140 6.80 4.95 8.58
CA GLU A 140 7.73 4.85 9.70
C GLU A 140 7.53 3.50 10.38
N VAL A 141 8.56 2.63 10.33
CA VAL A 141 8.54 1.33 11.00
C VAL A 141 9.14 1.48 12.39
N HIS A 142 8.33 1.29 13.43
CA HIS A 142 8.72 1.50 14.82
C HIS A 142 9.39 0.28 15.44
N SER A 143 8.94 -0.91 15.07
CA SER A 143 9.48 -2.17 15.54
C SER A 143 9.23 -3.30 14.56
N THR A 144 10.12 -4.28 14.54
CA THR A 144 9.96 -5.54 13.82
C THR A 144 10.23 -6.72 14.72
N SER A 145 9.63 -7.86 14.40
CA SER A 145 9.94 -9.12 15.06
C SER A 145 9.77 -10.30 14.11
N PHE A 146 10.81 -11.12 14.00
CA PHE A 146 10.79 -12.35 13.20
C PHE A 146 10.40 -13.56 14.05
N SER A 147 9.58 -14.44 13.49
CA SER A 147 9.24 -15.74 14.03
C SER A 147 9.31 -16.78 12.93
N GLY A 148 10.28 -17.67 12.98
CA GLY A 148 10.48 -18.67 11.95
C GLY A 148 11.77 -19.46 12.11
N THR A 149 12.21 -20.12 11.04
CA THR A 149 13.45 -20.87 10.99
C THR A 149 14.43 -20.26 10.00
N GLY A 150 15.68 -20.10 10.43
CA GLY A 150 16.80 -19.71 9.56
C GLY A 150 17.43 -20.91 8.81
N GLU A 151 16.98 -22.15 9.09
CA GLU A 151 17.47 -23.34 8.39
C GLU A 151 16.65 -23.64 7.13
N PRO A 152 17.27 -24.17 6.06
CA PRO A 152 16.54 -24.46 4.81
C PRO A 152 15.45 -25.54 4.99
N PRO A 153 14.25 -25.34 4.41
CA PRO A 153 13.81 -24.11 3.75
C PRO A 153 13.55 -23.00 4.77
N ALA A 154 14.32 -21.91 4.69
CA ALA A 154 14.15 -20.78 5.60
C ALA A 154 12.87 -20.04 5.27
N THR A 155 11.93 -20.04 6.22
CA THR A 155 10.65 -19.35 6.14
C THR A 155 10.27 -18.79 7.49
N GLY A 156 9.41 -17.80 7.51
CA GLY A 156 8.93 -17.23 8.75
C GLY A 156 7.87 -16.17 8.54
N THR A 157 7.56 -15.52 9.62
CA THR A 157 6.66 -14.36 9.68
C THR A 157 7.40 -13.19 10.31
N VAL A 158 7.30 -12.03 9.70
CA VAL A 158 7.75 -10.76 10.27
C VAL A 158 6.53 -9.94 10.63
N ALA A 159 6.45 -9.50 11.89
CA ALA A 159 5.49 -8.50 12.31
C ALA A 159 6.18 -7.13 12.36
N ALA A 160 5.55 -6.09 11.84
CA ALA A 160 6.05 -4.73 11.86
C ALA A 160 4.98 -3.77 12.39
N ASP A 161 5.29 -3.04 13.45
CA ASP A 161 4.47 -1.92 13.90
C ASP A 161 4.85 -0.69 13.10
N PHE A 162 3.87 -0.01 12.53
CA PHE A 162 4.11 1.11 11.62
C PHE A 162 3.15 2.27 11.85
N THR A 163 3.56 3.43 11.37
CA THR A 163 2.70 4.57 11.05
C THR A 163 2.95 4.97 9.60
N GLN A 164 1.89 5.17 8.83
CA GLN A 164 1.94 5.79 7.52
C GLN A 164 1.48 7.24 7.64
N GLU A 165 2.29 8.17 7.18
CA GLU A 165 1.98 9.60 7.19
C GLU A 165 0.75 9.91 6.31
N PRO A 166 0.02 11.01 6.62
CA PRO A 166 -1.02 11.51 5.73
C PRO A 166 -0.47 11.78 4.33
N SER A 167 -1.28 11.52 3.31
CA SER A 167 -0.83 11.69 1.92
C SER A 167 -1.90 12.30 1.04
N LEU A 168 -1.52 12.72 -0.17
CA LEU A 168 -2.41 13.13 -1.23
C LEU A 168 -2.24 12.22 -2.44
N LEU A 169 -3.31 11.56 -2.87
CA LEU A 169 -3.32 10.75 -4.08
C LEU A 169 -3.82 11.59 -5.27
N VAL A 170 -2.94 11.84 -6.22
CA VAL A 170 -3.27 12.40 -7.53
C VAL A 170 -3.43 11.24 -8.51
N ASP A 171 -4.63 10.66 -8.59
CA ASP A 171 -4.94 9.53 -9.48
C ASP A 171 -5.39 10.00 -10.88
N ASP A 172 -5.94 11.21 -10.97
CA ASP A 172 -6.26 11.91 -12.21
C ASP A 172 -5.87 13.38 -12.06
N PRO A 173 -4.90 13.89 -12.85
CA PRO A 173 -4.47 15.28 -12.76
C PRO A 173 -5.57 16.32 -13.00
N HIS A 174 -6.68 15.92 -13.64
CA HIS A 174 -7.83 16.80 -13.92
C HIS A 174 -8.89 16.79 -12.81
N LEU A 175 -8.70 15.99 -11.77
CA LEU A 175 -9.58 15.93 -10.60
C LEU A 175 -8.82 16.37 -9.35
N GLN A 176 -9.55 16.93 -8.37
CA GLN A 176 -8.95 17.29 -7.09
C GLN A 176 -8.29 16.06 -6.43
N ALA A 177 -7.04 16.22 -5.97
CA ALA A 177 -6.31 15.19 -5.27
C ALA A 177 -7.09 14.66 -4.06
N LEU A 178 -7.02 13.34 -3.83
CA LEU A 178 -7.70 12.66 -2.74
C LEU A 178 -6.83 12.68 -1.48
N PRO A 179 -7.26 13.33 -0.38
CA PRO A 179 -6.54 13.26 0.87
C PRO A 179 -6.73 11.87 1.53
N LEU A 180 -5.62 11.26 1.93
CA LEU A 180 -5.57 10.04 2.71
C LEU A 180 -5.05 10.39 4.11
N GLY A 181 -5.72 9.87 5.14
CA GLY A 181 -5.37 10.14 6.53
C GLY A 181 -4.13 9.38 6.98
N GLU A 182 -3.63 9.71 8.18
CA GLU A 182 -2.63 8.92 8.87
C GLU A 182 -3.20 7.55 9.25
N GLU A 183 -2.41 6.50 9.04
CA GLU A 183 -2.74 5.15 9.43
C GLU A 183 -1.64 4.55 10.30
N SER A 184 -2.02 3.84 11.35
CA SER A 184 -1.10 3.13 12.24
C SER A 184 -1.62 1.74 12.52
N GLY A 185 -0.72 0.79 12.66
CA GLY A 185 -1.12 -0.59 12.91
C GLY A 185 0.06 -1.55 12.95
N GLN A 186 -0.28 -2.83 12.87
CA GLN A 186 0.72 -3.88 12.72
C GLN A 186 0.49 -4.63 11.41
N LEU A 187 1.53 -4.73 10.61
CA LEU A 187 1.55 -5.54 9.39
C LEU A 187 2.25 -6.87 9.69
N ILE A 188 1.65 -7.95 9.23
CA ILE A 188 2.19 -9.31 9.32
C ILE A 188 2.55 -9.76 7.90
N ALA A 189 3.83 -10.05 7.66
CA ALA A 189 4.31 -10.58 6.41
C ALA A 189 4.83 -12.01 6.58
N THR A 190 4.43 -12.92 5.70
CA THR A 190 5.07 -14.21 5.53
C THR A 190 6.28 -14.03 4.60
N VAL A 191 7.42 -14.57 4.97
CA VAL A 191 8.66 -14.44 4.23
C VAL A 191 9.30 -15.80 3.97
N ALA A 192 10.01 -15.92 2.85
CA ALA A 192 10.78 -17.11 2.48
C ALA A 192 12.12 -16.70 1.86
N TRP A 193 13.16 -17.47 2.16
CA TRP A 193 14.49 -17.32 1.56
C TRP A 193 14.52 -18.01 0.20
N ASP A 194 14.83 -17.27 -0.88
CA ASP A 194 14.87 -17.82 -2.25
C ASP A 194 16.23 -18.42 -2.66
N GLY A 195 17.22 -18.34 -1.79
CA GLY A 195 18.60 -18.76 -2.02
C GLY A 195 19.59 -17.60 -2.09
N GLU A 196 19.10 -16.38 -2.31
CA GLU A 196 19.90 -15.15 -2.43
C GLU A 196 19.42 -14.06 -1.48
N ARG A 197 18.11 -13.98 -1.24
CA ARG A 197 17.47 -12.98 -0.36
C ARG A 197 16.14 -13.45 0.20
N TRP A 198 15.66 -12.75 1.22
CA TRP A 198 14.30 -12.92 1.69
C TRP A 198 13.30 -12.29 0.71
N ARG A 199 12.17 -12.98 0.52
CA ARG A 199 11.02 -12.50 -0.27
C ARG A 199 9.77 -12.50 0.59
N VAL A 200 8.98 -11.44 0.47
CA VAL A 200 7.63 -11.41 1.04
C VAL A 200 6.71 -12.25 0.16
N THR A 201 6.13 -13.32 0.73
CA THR A 201 5.27 -14.27 0.01
C THR A 201 3.78 -14.03 0.29
N ASP A 202 3.46 -13.34 1.37
CA ASP A 202 2.12 -12.87 1.71
C ASP A 202 2.21 -11.76 2.75
N MET A 203 1.19 -10.89 2.83
CA MET A 203 1.10 -9.89 3.88
C MET A 203 -0.36 -9.51 4.19
N SER A 204 -0.60 -9.11 5.44
CA SER A 204 -1.90 -8.69 5.94
C SER A 204 -1.74 -7.71 7.10
N ILE A 205 -2.77 -6.90 7.35
CA ILE A 205 -2.85 -6.09 8.56
C ILE A 205 -3.36 -6.98 9.69
N ALA A 206 -2.74 -6.89 10.86
CA ALA A 206 -3.21 -7.59 12.05
C ALA A 206 -4.60 -7.07 12.46
N PRO A 207 -5.51 -7.95 12.94
CA PRO A 207 -6.85 -7.57 13.34
C PRO A 207 -6.87 -6.72 14.61
#